data_6e9104367939f380153e6a20fafa74e0
#
_entry.id   6e9104367939f380153e6a20fafa74e0
#
_cell.length_a   1.000
_cell.length_b   1.000
_cell.length_c   1.000
_cell.angle_alpha   90.00
_cell.angle_beta   90.00
_cell.angle_gamma   90.00
#
_symmetry.space_group_name_H-M   'P 1'
#
loop_
_entity.id
_entity.type
_entity.pdbx_description
1 polymer ?
#
loop_
_entity_poly.entity_id
_entity_poly.type
_entity_poly.pdbx_seq_one_letter_code
_entity_poly.pdbx_strand_id
1 'polypeptide(L)'
;MPTDKEIKKDFKLKASQNPDEYYATAALKREGFSRRKCKRCSTYFWNTTGNEFCGDPACSGGFRFIGNTPATNKLDYVGVWKKFAELFSKWGYTPIERYPVVARWRDDTDFVQASIYDFQPYVVSGEVAPPANPLVVPQPCLRFNDIDNIGITGAHYSCFIMIGQHAFLPPEQWSQERFFTDIHNWLKQGLGLKNEEITFHEDAWAGGGNFGPCMEYFSRGLELGNQVYMLYEVTPSGNKELNLKVLDMGMGHERNAWFSQGKSTSYETTFPTVVDFLKKQTGAHVDQTLMQKFLPYASYLNVDEVEDINQTWKDVAAKVGVSVEELRKCVSESAALYSIAEHSRALLFALADGGMPSNVGGGYNLRVLYRRALSLMDTHKWEVEMNTIAKRHAEYLKHIFPELYRNLEQVHRILDVEKAKYEASKQKTKSIIAKMLNEDVTDEKLLILYDSQGIAPELLAQEAAAVGKKITVPENFYARVSALHEKNRQEHATKKEEKLPLDGIPDTEALYFGDYLLIENEG
;
A
#
# COMPACT_ATOMS: atom_id res chain seq x y z
N MET A 1 -12.64 -21.65 -13.27
CA MET A 1 -12.68 -20.29 -13.84
C MET A 1 -11.24 -19.81 -13.97
N PRO A 2 -10.88 -18.97 -14.95
CA PRO A 2 -9.55 -18.40 -15.05
C PRO A 2 -9.24 -17.54 -13.82
N THR A 3 -7.97 -17.45 -13.46
CA THR A 3 -7.50 -16.58 -12.37
C THR A 3 -7.52 -15.10 -12.79
N ASP A 4 -7.61 -14.18 -11.83
CA ASP A 4 -7.55 -12.74 -12.11
C ASP A 4 -6.28 -12.36 -12.92
N LYS A 5 -5.16 -13.03 -12.66
CA LYS A 5 -3.89 -12.84 -13.39
C LYS A 5 -4.00 -13.24 -14.86
N GLU A 6 -4.69 -14.33 -15.18
CA GLU A 6 -4.93 -14.78 -16.56
C GLU A 6 -5.89 -13.83 -17.26
N ILE A 7 -6.99 -13.43 -16.59
CA ILE A 7 -7.97 -12.48 -17.12
C ILE A 7 -7.28 -11.14 -17.44
N LYS A 8 -6.50 -10.60 -16.50
CA LYS A 8 -5.73 -9.36 -16.69
C LYS A 8 -4.84 -9.45 -17.93
N LYS A 9 -4.08 -10.56 -18.05
CA LYS A 9 -3.13 -10.76 -19.17
C LYS A 9 -3.84 -10.80 -20.52
N ASP A 10 -4.90 -11.57 -20.62
CA ASP A 10 -5.65 -11.75 -21.88
C ASP A 10 -6.38 -10.47 -22.26
N PHE A 11 -7.00 -9.79 -21.30
CA PHE A 11 -7.70 -8.54 -21.57
C PHE A 11 -6.74 -7.41 -21.94
N LYS A 12 -5.56 -7.32 -21.31
CA LYS A 12 -4.51 -6.35 -21.69
C LYS A 12 -4.11 -6.51 -23.16
N LEU A 13 -3.94 -7.73 -23.64
CA LEU A 13 -3.64 -7.99 -25.06
C LEU A 13 -4.77 -7.50 -25.97
N LYS A 14 -6.02 -7.85 -25.64
CA LYS A 14 -7.20 -7.41 -26.38
C LYS A 14 -7.31 -5.88 -26.43
N ALA A 15 -7.19 -5.23 -25.29
CA ALA A 15 -7.29 -3.77 -25.16
C ALA A 15 -6.19 -3.05 -25.94
N SER A 16 -4.95 -3.54 -25.88
CA SER A 16 -3.82 -2.96 -26.62
C SER A 16 -3.92 -3.16 -28.14
N GLN A 17 -4.68 -4.16 -28.61
CA GLN A 17 -4.98 -4.34 -30.04
C GLN A 17 -6.07 -3.38 -30.55
N ASN A 18 -6.97 -2.94 -29.66
CA ASN A 18 -8.10 -2.06 -29.96
C ASN A 18 -8.08 -0.82 -29.05
N PRO A 19 -7.02 0.01 -29.09
CA PRO A 19 -6.83 1.06 -28.08
C PRO A 19 -7.92 2.14 -28.13
N ASP A 20 -8.48 2.45 -29.30
CA ASP A 20 -9.54 3.45 -29.44
C ASP A 20 -10.88 3.00 -28.82
N GLU A 21 -11.07 1.69 -28.58
CA GLU A 21 -12.25 1.15 -27.90
C GLU A 21 -12.11 1.20 -26.38
N TYR A 22 -10.88 0.98 -25.87
CA TYR A 22 -10.65 0.73 -24.45
C TYR A 22 -9.95 1.85 -23.71
N TYR A 23 -9.32 2.80 -24.40
CA TYR A 23 -8.60 3.92 -23.77
C TYR A 23 -9.07 5.26 -24.33
N ALA A 24 -8.87 6.33 -23.56
CA ALA A 24 -9.26 7.70 -23.95
C ALA A 24 -8.29 8.28 -25.02
N THR A 25 -8.10 7.57 -26.12
CA THR A 25 -7.10 7.92 -27.15
C THR A 25 -7.37 9.25 -27.84
N ALA A 26 -8.65 9.64 -27.97
CA ALA A 26 -9.03 10.93 -28.54
C ALA A 26 -8.52 12.09 -27.65
N ALA A 27 -8.71 11.99 -26.33
CA ALA A 27 -8.20 12.96 -25.38
C ALA A 27 -6.67 13.01 -25.39
N LEU A 28 -6.00 11.84 -25.38
CA LEU A 28 -4.54 11.75 -25.45
C LEU A 28 -3.98 12.43 -26.71
N LYS A 29 -4.54 12.12 -27.88
CA LYS A 29 -4.11 12.72 -29.16
C LYS A 29 -4.35 14.24 -29.18
N ARG A 30 -5.46 14.72 -28.66
CA ARG A 30 -5.80 16.15 -28.56
C ARG A 30 -4.81 16.92 -27.67
N GLU A 31 -4.31 16.30 -26.60
CA GLU A 31 -3.30 16.86 -25.70
C GLU A 31 -1.84 16.66 -26.20
N GLY A 32 -1.66 16.14 -27.41
CA GLY A 32 -0.35 15.99 -28.05
C GLY A 32 0.40 14.69 -27.73
N PHE A 33 -0.22 13.75 -27.02
CA PHE A 33 0.38 12.45 -26.75
C PHE A 33 0.36 11.55 -27.98
N SER A 34 1.43 10.80 -28.16
CA SER A 34 1.57 9.79 -29.20
C SER A 34 1.84 8.42 -28.61
N ARG A 35 1.22 7.39 -29.17
CA ARG A 35 1.34 6.00 -28.75
C ARG A 35 2.67 5.41 -29.17
N ARG A 36 3.33 4.69 -28.25
CA ARG A 36 4.61 4.01 -28.47
C ARG A 36 4.64 2.65 -27.80
N LYS A 37 5.58 1.81 -28.21
CA LYS A 37 5.90 0.55 -27.53
C LYS A 37 7.27 0.69 -26.86
N CYS A 38 7.35 0.39 -25.57
CA CYS A 38 8.59 0.48 -24.82
C CYS A 38 9.64 -0.51 -25.35
N LYS A 39 10.84 -0.03 -25.63
CA LYS A 39 11.94 -0.87 -26.15
C LYS A 39 12.44 -1.88 -25.11
N ARG A 40 12.17 -1.68 -23.82
CA ARG A 40 12.65 -2.56 -22.75
C ARG A 40 11.60 -3.59 -22.29
N CYS A 41 10.40 -3.16 -21.91
CA CYS A 41 9.36 -4.04 -21.39
C CYS A 41 8.23 -4.36 -22.39
N SER A 42 8.24 -3.75 -23.56
CA SER A 42 7.23 -3.92 -24.62
C SER A 42 5.81 -3.44 -24.27
N THR A 43 5.56 -2.81 -23.14
CA THR A 43 4.29 -2.17 -22.77
C THR A 43 4.00 -1.00 -23.73
N TYR A 44 2.75 -0.86 -24.14
CA TYR A 44 2.29 0.33 -24.88
C TYR A 44 2.09 1.50 -23.92
N PHE A 45 2.55 2.66 -24.32
CA PHE A 45 2.48 3.89 -23.54
C PHE A 45 2.35 5.12 -24.42
N TRP A 46 1.99 6.25 -23.80
CA TRP A 46 1.75 7.52 -24.45
C TRP A 46 2.63 8.61 -23.84
N ASN A 47 3.32 9.38 -24.67
CA ASN A 47 4.08 10.56 -24.27
C ASN A 47 4.08 11.64 -25.37
N THR A 48 4.55 12.84 -25.03
CA THR A 48 4.68 13.97 -25.97
C THR A 48 6.12 14.17 -26.44
N THR A 49 7.10 13.55 -25.77
CA THR A 49 8.54 13.84 -25.97
C THR A 49 9.21 12.96 -27.02
N GLY A 50 8.54 11.91 -27.48
CA GLY A 50 9.16 10.94 -28.37
C GLY A 50 10.12 9.95 -27.68
N ASN A 51 10.20 9.95 -26.34
CA ASN A 51 11.01 8.98 -25.61
C ASN A 51 10.55 7.54 -25.93
N GLU A 52 11.51 6.64 -26.10
CA GLU A 52 11.30 5.24 -26.50
C GLU A 52 11.12 4.29 -25.30
N PHE A 53 11.33 4.79 -24.07
CA PHE A 53 11.14 4.07 -22.82
C PHE A 53 9.92 4.60 -22.08
N CYS A 54 9.18 3.70 -21.46
CA CYS A 54 8.02 4.04 -20.65
C CYS A 54 8.43 4.68 -19.30
N GLY A 55 7.47 5.13 -18.52
CA GLY A 55 7.69 5.81 -17.23
C GLY A 55 8.07 4.91 -16.05
N ASP A 56 7.98 3.59 -16.21
CA ASP A 56 8.33 2.61 -15.18
C ASP A 56 9.78 2.78 -14.68
N PRO A 57 10.05 2.72 -13.38
CA PRO A 57 11.41 2.93 -12.83
C PRO A 57 12.44 1.96 -13.38
N ALA A 58 12.08 0.69 -13.61
CA ALA A 58 13.00 -0.29 -14.19
C ALA A 58 13.37 0.06 -15.64
N CYS A 59 12.48 0.68 -16.38
CA CYS A 59 12.71 1.12 -17.76
C CYS A 59 13.38 2.49 -17.86
N SER A 60 13.05 3.40 -16.95
CA SER A 60 13.45 4.82 -17.01
C SER A 60 14.66 5.18 -16.17
N GLY A 61 15.23 4.21 -15.41
CA GLY A 61 16.46 4.42 -14.62
C GLY A 61 16.23 4.83 -13.17
N GLY A 62 15.14 4.37 -12.55
CA GLY A 62 14.81 4.58 -11.15
C GLY A 62 14.06 5.88 -10.86
N PHE A 63 14.06 6.31 -9.60
CA PHE A 63 13.35 7.50 -9.13
C PHE A 63 14.12 8.79 -9.46
N ARG A 64 13.94 9.32 -10.66
CA ARG A 64 14.66 10.50 -11.17
C ARG A 64 14.10 11.83 -10.68
N PHE A 65 12.96 11.84 -9.99
CA PHE A 65 12.35 13.06 -9.44
C PHE A 65 12.96 13.45 -8.09
N ILE A 66 13.69 12.57 -7.39
CA ILE A 66 14.32 12.85 -6.09
C ILE A 66 15.33 13.99 -6.26
N GLY A 67 15.15 15.07 -5.47
CA GLY A 67 15.95 16.29 -5.58
C GLY A 67 15.71 17.12 -6.84
N ASN A 68 14.90 16.64 -7.79
CA ASN A 68 14.65 17.30 -9.07
C ASN A 68 13.22 17.05 -9.59
N THR A 69 12.21 17.26 -8.72
CA THR A 69 10.82 17.08 -9.14
C THR A 69 10.39 18.16 -10.14
N PRO A 70 9.66 17.79 -11.22
CA PRO A 70 9.09 18.74 -12.17
C PRO A 70 7.80 19.40 -11.66
N ALA A 71 7.24 18.93 -10.53
CA ALA A 71 6.05 19.52 -9.94
C ALA A 71 6.30 20.98 -9.52
N THR A 72 5.50 21.91 -10.05
CA THR A 72 5.60 23.32 -9.70
C THR A 72 4.83 23.64 -8.42
N ASN A 73 3.77 22.88 -8.11
CA ASN A 73 3.01 23.01 -6.88
C ASN A 73 3.64 22.11 -5.80
N LYS A 74 4.18 22.73 -4.74
CA LYS A 74 4.80 22.02 -3.62
C LYS A 74 3.75 21.76 -2.54
N LEU A 75 3.11 20.59 -2.62
CA LEU A 75 2.07 20.17 -1.70
C LEU A 75 2.67 19.28 -0.61
N ASP A 76 2.38 19.56 0.66
CA ASP A 76 2.62 18.62 1.74
C ASP A 76 1.55 17.50 1.74
N TYR A 77 1.69 16.56 2.65
CA TYR A 77 0.77 15.42 2.72
C TYR A 77 -0.69 15.84 2.93
N VAL A 78 -0.95 16.77 3.84
CA VAL A 78 -2.30 17.32 4.08
C VAL A 78 -2.80 18.13 2.88
N GLY A 79 -1.92 18.90 2.27
CA GLY A 79 -2.22 19.75 1.11
C GLY A 79 -2.60 18.98 -0.14
N VAL A 80 -2.06 17.77 -0.35
CA VAL A 80 -2.44 16.92 -1.49
C VAL A 80 -3.93 16.59 -1.45
N TRP A 81 -4.44 16.07 -0.33
CA TRP A 81 -5.86 15.76 -0.22
C TRP A 81 -6.75 16.99 -0.34
N LYS A 82 -6.40 18.06 0.38
CA LYS A 82 -7.19 19.31 0.33
C LYS A 82 -7.28 19.86 -1.09
N LYS A 83 -6.15 19.87 -1.81
CA LYS A 83 -6.12 20.37 -3.19
C LYS A 83 -6.86 19.46 -4.15
N PHE A 84 -6.76 18.14 -3.96
CA PHE A 84 -7.48 17.16 -4.75
C PHE A 84 -9.00 17.32 -4.56
N ALA A 85 -9.47 17.31 -3.31
CA ALA A 85 -10.87 17.49 -2.98
C ALA A 85 -11.45 18.82 -3.51
N GLU A 86 -10.69 19.93 -3.39
CA GLU A 86 -11.07 21.24 -3.92
C GLU A 86 -11.29 21.21 -5.44
N LEU A 87 -10.33 20.65 -6.20
CA LEU A 87 -10.41 20.61 -7.65
C LEU A 87 -11.53 19.68 -8.12
N PHE A 88 -11.63 18.48 -7.52
CA PHE A 88 -12.65 17.51 -7.90
C PHE A 88 -14.06 18.01 -7.56
N SER A 89 -14.25 18.73 -6.45
CA SER A 89 -15.52 19.40 -6.15
C SER A 89 -15.92 20.37 -7.26
N LYS A 90 -14.98 21.15 -7.79
CA LYS A 90 -15.24 22.06 -8.93
C LYS A 90 -15.62 21.31 -10.22
N TRP A 91 -15.17 20.06 -10.36
CA TRP A 91 -15.47 19.21 -11.52
C TRP A 91 -16.71 18.32 -11.31
N GLY A 92 -17.44 18.54 -10.20
CA GLY A 92 -18.72 17.88 -9.92
C GLY A 92 -18.64 16.57 -9.16
N TYR A 93 -17.52 16.29 -8.49
CA TYR A 93 -17.38 15.17 -7.57
C TYR A 93 -17.70 15.60 -6.13
N THR A 94 -18.24 14.71 -5.34
CA THR A 94 -18.45 14.93 -3.91
C THR A 94 -17.30 14.30 -3.11
N PRO A 95 -16.49 15.08 -2.38
CA PRO A 95 -15.58 14.51 -1.39
C PRO A 95 -16.37 13.91 -0.24
N ILE A 96 -16.07 12.66 0.09
CA ILE A 96 -16.66 11.96 1.22
C ILE A 96 -15.62 11.65 2.28
N GLU A 97 -16.04 11.34 3.49
CA GLU A 97 -15.18 10.79 4.54
C GLU A 97 -14.75 9.37 4.20
N ARG A 98 -13.64 8.92 4.78
CA ARG A 98 -13.13 7.57 4.60
C ARG A 98 -14.01 6.53 5.27
N TYR A 99 -13.97 5.31 4.80
CA TYR A 99 -14.48 4.14 5.49
C TYR A 99 -13.46 3.60 6.51
N PRO A 100 -13.90 2.82 7.53
CA PRO A 100 -12.97 2.11 8.39
C PRO A 100 -12.05 1.19 7.57
N VAL A 101 -10.80 1.07 8.00
CA VAL A 101 -9.88 0.14 7.33
C VAL A 101 -10.21 -1.33 7.63
N VAL A 102 -10.94 -1.59 8.72
CA VAL A 102 -11.48 -2.93 9.03
C VAL A 102 -12.75 -3.14 8.21
N ALA A 103 -12.71 -4.05 7.24
CA ALA A 103 -13.75 -4.26 6.23
C ALA A 103 -14.88 -5.15 6.77
N ARG A 104 -15.70 -4.64 7.71
CA ARG A 104 -16.77 -5.43 8.37
C ARG A 104 -17.93 -5.85 7.46
N TRP A 105 -18.09 -5.20 6.32
CA TRP A 105 -19.12 -5.49 5.31
C TRP A 105 -18.68 -6.55 4.28
N ARG A 106 -17.50 -7.17 4.47
CA ARG A 106 -16.93 -8.17 3.55
C ARG A 106 -16.53 -9.41 4.33
N ASP A 107 -16.81 -10.58 3.73
CA ASP A 107 -16.46 -11.89 4.30
C ASP A 107 -15.12 -12.42 3.77
N ASP A 108 -14.63 -11.86 2.65
CA ASP A 108 -13.44 -12.33 1.94
C ASP A 108 -12.14 -11.66 2.38
N THR A 109 -12.22 -10.60 3.18
CA THR A 109 -11.05 -9.88 3.69
C THR A 109 -11.30 -9.23 5.05
N ASP A 110 -10.26 -9.11 5.87
CA ASP A 110 -10.34 -8.39 7.16
C ASP A 110 -10.12 -6.88 7.00
N PHE A 111 -9.40 -6.47 5.94
CA PHE A 111 -9.01 -5.08 5.75
C PHE A 111 -9.29 -4.59 4.33
N VAL A 112 -9.60 -3.32 4.22
CA VAL A 112 -9.66 -2.60 2.95
C VAL A 112 -8.25 -2.56 2.34
N GLN A 113 -8.12 -3.04 1.10
CA GLN A 113 -6.86 -3.08 0.36
C GLN A 113 -6.82 -2.13 -0.84
N ALA A 114 -7.97 -1.61 -1.24
CA ALA A 114 -8.15 -0.59 -2.28
C ALA A 114 -9.44 0.18 -2.01
N SER A 115 -9.53 1.44 -2.41
CA SER A 115 -10.70 2.29 -2.15
C SER A 115 -12.01 1.74 -2.74
N ILE A 116 -11.96 0.93 -3.78
CA ILE A 116 -13.15 0.29 -4.34
C ILE A 116 -13.77 -0.75 -3.39
N TYR A 117 -13.00 -1.27 -2.42
CA TYR A 117 -13.52 -2.22 -1.43
C TYR A 117 -14.64 -1.63 -0.58
N ASP A 118 -14.67 -0.30 -0.42
CA ASP A 118 -15.72 0.43 0.28
C ASP A 118 -17.08 0.25 -0.39
N PHE A 119 -17.08 -0.02 -1.71
CA PHE A 119 -18.25 -0.10 -2.58
C PHE A 119 -18.54 -1.50 -3.09
N GLN A 120 -17.63 -2.45 -2.87
CA GLN A 120 -17.83 -3.85 -3.24
C GLN A 120 -18.34 -4.67 -2.04
N PRO A 121 -19.26 -5.64 -2.28
CA PRO A 121 -19.91 -5.92 -3.56
C PRO A 121 -21.16 -5.07 -3.85
N TYR A 122 -21.76 -4.45 -2.85
CA TYR A 122 -23.15 -3.99 -2.85
C TYR A 122 -23.42 -2.77 -3.73
N VAL A 123 -22.53 -1.78 -3.78
CA VAL A 123 -22.69 -0.62 -4.66
C VAL A 123 -22.37 -0.99 -6.11
N VAL A 124 -21.33 -1.80 -6.32
CA VAL A 124 -20.94 -2.26 -7.65
C VAL A 124 -22.00 -3.16 -8.28
N SER A 125 -22.69 -3.98 -7.49
CA SER A 125 -23.82 -4.80 -7.94
C SER A 125 -25.09 -3.98 -8.21
N GLY A 126 -25.19 -2.77 -7.66
CA GLY A 126 -26.37 -1.91 -7.72
C GLY A 126 -27.41 -2.21 -6.64
N GLU A 127 -27.11 -3.05 -5.66
CA GLU A 127 -27.99 -3.34 -4.52
C GLU A 127 -28.15 -2.16 -3.58
N VAL A 128 -27.06 -1.38 -3.42
CA VAL A 128 -27.04 -0.19 -2.55
C VAL A 128 -26.58 1.01 -3.38
N ALA A 129 -27.24 2.14 -3.19
CA ALA A 129 -26.82 3.39 -3.82
C ALA A 129 -25.50 3.90 -3.20
N PRO A 130 -24.57 4.45 -4.00
CA PRO A 130 -23.38 5.10 -3.45
C PRO A 130 -23.76 6.34 -2.62
N PRO A 131 -22.96 6.74 -1.61
CA PRO A 131 -23.22 7.93 -0.78
C PRO A 131 -23.23 9.23 -1.60
N ALA A 132 -22.52 9.23 -2.72
CA ALA A 132 -22.53 10.28 -3.75
C ALA A 132 -22.05 9.70 -5.08
N ASN A 133 -22.41 10.35 -6.22
CA ASN A 133 -22.04 9.85 -7.53
C ASN A 133 -21.90 11.00 -8.56
N PRO A 134 -20.70 11.33 -9.07
CA PRO A 134 -19.42 10.74 -8.71
C PRO A 134 -18.85 11.26 -7.37
N LEU A 135 -17.89 10.54 -6.82
CA LEU A 135 -17.29 10.87 -5.53
C LEU A 135 -15.75 10.75 -5.54
N VAL A 136 -15.11 11.34 -4.52
CA VAL A 136 -13.69 11.12 -4.18
C VAL A 136 -13.54 10.85 -2.69
N VAL A 137 -12.59 9.97 -2.34
CA VAL A 137 -12.39 9.50 -0.96
C VAL A 137 -10.91 9.30 -0.62
N PRO A 138 -10.42 9.71 0.59
CA PRO A 138 -9.05 9.45 1.04
C PRO A 138 -9.01 8.15 1.87
N GLN A 139 -9.09 6.98 1.21
CA GLN A 139 -9.28 5.70 1.87
C GLN A 139 -7.97 5.10 2.38
N PRO A 140 -7.81 4.85 3.70
CA PRO A 140 -6.70 4.06 4.23
C PRO A 140 -6.86 2.60 3.82
N CYS A 141 -5.75 2.02 3.36
CA CYS A 141 -5.66 0.64 2.92
C CYS A 141 -4.56 -0.08 3.69
N LEU A 142 -4.76 -1.36 4.00
CA LEU A 142 -3.76 -2.22 4.63
C LEU A 142 -3.40 -3.37 3.71
N ARG A 143 -2.08 -3.50 3.42
CA ARG A 143 -1.48 -4.62 2.69
C ARG A 143 -0.24 -5.08 3.43
N PHE A 144 -0.07 -6.39 3.57
CA PHE A 144 1.02 -6.96 4.38
C PHE A 144 2.09 -7.68 3.55
N ASN A 145 1.89 -7.84 2.25
CA ASN A 145 2.87 -8.42 1.33
C ASN A 145 4.16 -7.58 1.22
N ASP A 146 4.06 -6.27 1.35
CA ASP A 146 5.18 -5.34 1.19
C ASP A 146 5.99 -5.06 2.47
N ILE A 147 5.74 -5.77 3.58
CA ILE A 147 6.36 -5.50 4.89
C ILE A 147 7.89 -5.47 4.80
N ASP A 148 8.49 -6.38 4.06
CA ASP A 148 9.95 -6.51 3.94
C ASP A 148 10.59 -5.39 3.09
N ASN A 149 9.79 -4.71 2.25
CA ASN A 149 10.21 -3.58 1.43
C ASN A 149 10.19 -2.24 2.19
N ILE A 150 9.46 -2.19 3.34
CA ILE A 150 9.28 -0.96 4.12
C ILE A 150 10.60 -0.48 4.72
N GLY A 151 10.88 0.80 4.58
CA GLY A 151 12.11 1.43 5.02
C GLY A 151 13.27 1.32 4.02
N ILE A 152 13.26 0.32 3.11
CA ILE A 152 14.34 0.06 2.14
C ILE A 152 14.11 0.82 0.85
N THR A 153 12.96 0.59 0.22
CA THR A 153 12.65 1.16 -1.11
C THR A 153 12.27 2.64 -1.09
N GLY A 154 11.95 3.18 0.10
CA GLY A 154 11.49 4.56 0.25
C GLY A 154 10.06 4.82 -0.23
N ALA A 155 9.34 3.80 -0.71
CA ALA A 155 8.06 3.93 -1.39
C ALA A 155 6.95 2.96 -0.93
N HIS A 156 7.28 1.90 -0.16
CA HIS A 156 6.34 0.87 0.26
C HIS A 156 5.82 1.10 1.67
N TYR A 157 4.58 0.66 1.89
CA TYR A 157 3.82 0.82 3.14
C TYR A 157 2.96 -0.41 3.40
N SER A 158 2.77 -0.76 4.67
CA SER A 158 1.69 -1.66 5.09
C SER A 158 0.36 -0.91 5.22
N CYS A 159 0.41 0.39 5.60
CA CYS A 159 -0.75 1.29 5.58
C CYS A 159 -0.48 2.49 4.67
N PHE A 160 -1.27 2.66 3.64
CA PHE A 160 -1.22 3.81 2.74
C PHE A 160 -2.62 4.36 2.49
N ILE A 161 -2.70 5.63 2.09
CA ILE A 161 -3.97 6.24 1.69
C ILE A 161 -4.11 6.13 0.17
N MET A 162 -5.14 5.44 -0.28
CA MET A 162 -5.55 5.47 -1.68
C MET A 162 -6.59 6.57 -1.85
N ILE A 163 -6.21 7.66 -2.51
CA ILE A 163 -7.20 8.63 -2.96
C ILE A 163 -7.98 7.98 -4.09
N GLY A 164 -9.27 7.73 -3.84
CA GLY A 164 -10.19 7.14 -4.82
C GLY A 164 -10.95 8.22 -5.58
N GLN A 165 -11.14 8.01 -6.88
CA GLN A 165 -12.12 8.72 -7.73
C GLN A 165 -13.07 7.66 -8.27
N HIS A 166 -14.34 7.73 -7.88
CA HIS A 166 -15.32 6.71 -8.21
C HIS A 166 -16.57 7.29 -8.87
N ALA A 167 -17.11 6.52 -9.81
CA ALA A 167 -18.43 6.74 -10.41
C ALA A 167 -19.06 5.40 -10.77
N PHE A 168 -20.37 5.30 -10.59
CA PHE A 168 -21.17 4.10 -10.81
C PHE A 168 -22.30 4.48 -11.76
N LEU A 169 -22.11 4.24 -13.07
CA LEU A 169 -22.98 4.80 -14.09
C LEU A 169 -23.52 3.73 -15.03
N PRO A 170 -24.80 3.85 -15.45
CA PRO A 170 -25.31 3.04 -16.55
C PRO A 170 -24.54 3.36 -17.85
N PRO A 171 -24.45 2.40 -18.80
CA PRO A 171 -23.64 2.54 -20.01
C PRO A 171 -23.88 3.81 -20.82
N GLU A 172 -25.11 4.30 -20.88
CA GLU A 172 -25.50 5.50 -21.63
C GLU A 172 -25.01 6.83 -21.01
N GLN A 173 -24.63 6.81 -19.72
CA GLN A 173 -24.06 7.97 -19.01
C GLN A 173 -22.54 7.86 -18.86
N TRP A 174 -21.94 6.75 -19.31
CA TRP A 174 -20.53 6.49 -19.17
C TRP A 174 -19.68 7.36 -20.10
N SER A 175 -18.69 8.04 -19.56
CA SER A 175 -17.71 8.82 -20.33
C SER A 175 -16.30 8.62 -19.80
N GLN A 176 -15.60 7.62 -20.33
CA GLN A 176 -14.21 7.35 -19.97
C GLN A 176 -13.28 8.53 -20.30
N GLU A 177 -13.55 9.25 -21.40
CA GLU A 177 -12.79 10.44 -21.77
C GLU A 177 -12.90 11.56 -20.74
N ARG A 178 -14.09 11.77 -20.15
CA ARG A 178 -14.29 12.74 -19.05
C ARG A 178 -13.43 12.37 -17.86
N PHE A 179 -13.50 11.14 -17.39
CA PHE A 179 -12.78 10.69 -16.21
C PHE A 179 -11.26 10.77 -16.38
N PHE A 180 -10.77 10.39 -17.56
CA PHE A 180 -9.37 10.56 -17.94
C PHE A 180 -8.95 12.04 -17.94
N THR A 181 -9.78 12.91 -18.49
CA THR A 181 -9.52 14.35 -18.55
C THR A 181 -9.42 14.95 -17.14
N ASP A 182 -10.27 14.51 -16.21
CA ASP A 182 -10.24 14.99 -14.81
C ASP A 182 -8.91 14.62 -14.13
N ILE A 183 -8.40 13.40 -14.32
CA ILE A 183 -7.08 12.99 -13.79
C ILE A 183 -5.95 13.72 -14.51
N HIS A 184 -6.01 13.90 -15.83
CA HIS A 184 -5.01 14.69 -16.53
C HIS A 184 -4.97 16.14 -16.02
N ASN A 185 -6.14 16.72 -15.74
CA ASN A 185 -6.25 18.04 -15.11
C ASN A 185 -5.68 18.07 -13.69
N TRP A 186 -5.82 17.01 -12.89
CA TRP A 186 -5.14 16.88 -11.60
C TRP A 186 -3.62 16.96 -11.76
N LEU A 187 -3.05 16.22 -12.70
CA LEU A 187 -1.61 16.26 -12.95
C LEU A 187 -1.13 17.67 -13.34
N LYS A 188 -1.92 18.38 -14.15
CA LYS A 188 -1.60 19.75 -14.62
C LYS A 188 -1.88 20.82 -13.58
N GLN A 189 -3.05 20.84 -12.97
CA GLN A 189 -3.49 21.90 -12.06
C GLN A 189 -3.17 21.61 -10.59
N GLY A 190 -3.24 20.33 -10.19
CA GLY A 190 -2.92 19.88 -8.84
C GLY A 190 -1.42 19.86 -8.60
N LEU A 191 -0.67 19.09 -9.40
CA LEU A 191 0.79 18.97 -9.27
C LEU A 191 1.57 20.02 -10.07
N GLY A 192 0.95 20.68 -11.03
CA GLY A 192 1.59 21.67 -11.89
C GLY A 192 2.53 21.06 -12.93
N LEU A 193 2.21 19.87 -13.44
CA LEU A 193 3.02 19.18 -14.45
C LEU A 193 2.71 19.67 -15.84
N LYS A 194 3.73 19.72 -16.70
CA LYS A 194 3.59 19.87 -18.14
C LYS A 194 3.40 18.50 -18.78
N ASN A 195 2.79 18.45 -19.97
CA ASN A 195 2.55 17.20 -20.70
C ASN A 195 3.86 16.42 -20.99
N GLU A 196 4.99 17.13 -21.17
CA GLU A 196 6.31 16.51 -21.41
C GLU A 196 6.84 15.70 -20.22
N GLU A 197 6.31 15.95 -19.02
CA GLU A 197 6.69 15.24 -17.80
C GLU A 197 5.75 14.07 -17.47
N ILE A 198 4.72 13.84 -18.28
CA ILE A 198 3.70 12.82 -18.02
C ILE A 198 3.84 11.69 -19.05
N THR A 199 3.74 10.46 -18.55
CA THR A 199 3.65 9.25 -19.39
C THR A 199 2.44 8.42 -18.91
N PHE A 200 1.59 8.02 -19.85
CA PHE A 200 0.46 7.13 -19.57
C PHE A 200 0.74 5.73 -20.12
N HIS A 201 0.48 4.69 -19.32
CA HIS A 201 0.63 3.29 -19.73
C HIS A 201 -0.73 2.65 -19.97
N GLU A 202 -0.82 1.85 -21.04
CA GLU A 202 -1.95 0.96 -21.26
C GLU A 202 -1.77 -0.30 -20.41
N ASP A 203 -2.75 -0.57 -19.56
CA ASP A 203 -2.80 -1.79 -18.76
C ASP A 203 -4.24 -2.32 -18.66
N ALA A 204 -4.45 -3.38 -17.93
CA ALA A 204 -5.72 -3.93 -17.55
C ALA A 204 -5.73 -4.27 -16.05
N TRP A 205 -6.92 -4.35 -15.50
CA TRP A 205 -7.14 -4.76 -14.12
C TRP A 205 -8.18 -5.86 -14.05
N ALA A 206 -8.02 -6.80 -13.12
CA ALA A 206 -9.00 -7.81 -12.77
C ALA A 206 -8.93 -8.09 -11.27
N GLY A 207 -10.09 -8.19 -10.62
CA GLY A 207 -10.21 -8.47 -9.19
C GLY A 207 -11.66 -8.56 -8.74
N GLY A 208 -11.94 -9.45 -7.78
CA GLY A 208 -13.28 -9.63 -7.23
C GLY A 208 -14.34 -10.03 -8.28
N GLY A 209 -13.94 -10.72 -9.34
CA GLY A 209 -14.82 -11.15 -10.43
C GLY A 209 -15.09 -10.08 -11.49
N ASN A 210 -14.60 -8.84 -11.31
CA ASN A 210 -14.74 -7.75 -12.26
C ASN A 210 -13.42 -7.47 -12.99
N PHE A 211 -13.48 -6.90 -14.19
CA PHE A 211 -12.28 -6.54 -14.93
C PHE A 211 -12.55 -5.45 -15.99
N GLY A 212 -11.46 -4.85 -16.46
CA GLY A 212 -11.52 -3.86 -17.54
C GLY A 212 -10.17 -3.22 -17.86
N PRO A 213 -10.13 -2.23 -18.78
CA PRO A 213 -8.91 -1.50 -19.11
C PRO A 213 -8.49 -0.60 -17.95
N CYS A 214 -7.19 -0.33 -17.89
CA CYS A 214 -6.58 0.50 -16.86
C CYS A 214 -5.57 1.43 -17.52
N MET A 215 -5.50 2.68 -17.07
CA MET A 215 -4.53 3.66 -17.50
C MET A 215 -3.68 4.09 -16.30
N GLU A 216 -2.43 3.67 -16.29
CA GLU A 216 -1.46 4.10 -15.28
C GLU A 216 -0.78 5.39 -15.71
N TYR A 217 -0.41 6.26 -14.76
CA TYR A 217 0.26 7.52 -15.07
C TYR A 217 1.52 7.70 -14.23
N PHE A 218 2.59 8.04 -14.93
CA PHE A 218 3.96 8.12 -14.41
C PHE A 218 4.57 9.50 -14.66
N SER A 219 5.50 9.88 -13.79
CA SER A 219 6.45 10.95 -14.05
C SER A 219 7.80 10.62 -13.42
N ARG A 220 8.87 10.79 -14.20
CA ARG A 220 10.27 10.60 -13.78
C ARG A 220 10.55 9.34 -12.95
N GLY A 221 9.96 8.23 -13.34
CA GLY A 221 10.19 6.91 -12.73
C GLY A 221 9.28 6.59 -11.56
N LEU A 222 8.28 7.44 -11.25
CA LEU A 222 7.29 7.14 -10.22
C LEU A 222 5.90 7.00 -10.84
N GLU A 223 5.21 5.92 -10.52
CA GLU A 223 3.77 5.79 -10.72
C GLU A 223 3.04 6.69 -9.71
N LEU A 224 2.25 7.62 -10.23
CA LEU A 224 1.46 8.54 -9.41
C LEU A 224 0.07 7.99 -9.09
N GLY A 225 -0.44 7.10 -9.93
CA GLY A 225 -1.71 6.41 -9.74
C GLY A 225 -2.14 5.68 -10.99
N ASN A 226 -3.28 5.01 -10.90
CA ASN A 226 -3.90 4.36 -12.02
C ASN A 226 -5.41 4.57 -12.04
N GLN A 227 -6.00 4.52 -13.22
CA GLN A 227 -7.43 4.70 -13.43
C GLN A 227 -8.00 3.45 -14.10
N VAL A 228 -8.71 2.65 -13.31
CA VAL A 228 -9.37 1.42 -13.73
C VAL A 228 -10.80 1.72 -14.18
N TYR A 229 -11.20 1.11 -15.25
CA TYR A 229 -12.57 1.14 -15.76
C TYR A 229 -13.13 -0.28 -15.72
N MET A 230 -13.91 -0.60 -14.67
CA MET A 230 -14.56 -1.90 -14.58
C MET A 230 -15.75 -1.93 -15.52
N LEU A 231 -15.64 -2.71 -16.57
CA LEU A 231 -16.65 -2.79 -17.63
C LEU A 231 -17.31 -4.14 -17.72
N TYR A 232 -16.66 -5.20 -17.18
CA TYR A 232 -17.05 -6.59 -17.37
C TYR A 232 -17.00 -7.37 -16.07
N GLU A 233 -17.82 -8.42 -15.99
CA GLU A 233 -17.79 -9.45 -14.95
C GLU A 233 -17.51 -10.83 -15.57
N VAL A 234 -16.87 -11.69 -14.78
CA VAL A 234 -16.62 -13.09 -15.13
C VAL A 234 -17.78 -13.93 -14.63
N THR A 235 -18.49 -14.61 -15.53
CA THR A 235 -19.58 -15.51 -15.18
C THR A 235 -19.28 -16.94 -15.64
N PRO A 236 -19.97 -17.98 -15.10
CA PRO A 236 -19.82 -19.36 -15.58
C PRO A 236 -20.14 -19.56 -17.08
N SER A 237 -20.95 -18.65 -17.66
CA SER A 237 -21.32 -18.66 -19.07
C SER A 237 -20.40 -17.84 -19.97
N GLY A 238 -19.36 -17.21 -19.39
CA GLY A 238 -18.42 -16.33 -20.09
C GLY A 238 -18.44 -14.90 -19.52
N ASN A 239 -17.70 -14.01 -20.15
CA ASN A 239 -17.62 -12.61 -19.73
C ASN A 239 -18.90 -11.85 -20.14
N LYS A 240 -19.43 -11.06 -19.23
CA LYS A 240 -20.63 -10.24 -19.42
C LYS A 240 -20.29 -8.77 -19.16
N GLU A 241 -20.88 -7.86 -19.91
CA GLU A 241 -20.79 -6.43 -19.63
C GLU A 241 -21.57 -6.07 -18.36
N LEU A 242 -21.00 -5.22 -17.51
CA LEU A 242 -21.65 -4.76 -16.28
C LEU A 242 -22.85 -3.88 -16.58
N ASN A 243 -23.92 -4.05 -15.81
CA ASN A 243 -25.09 -3.17 -15.87
C ASN A 243 -24.77 -1.74 -15.41
N LEU A 244 -23.90 -1.62 -14.39
CA LEU A 244 -23.27 -0.36 -13.98
C LEU A 244 -21.79 -0.42 -14.31
N LYS A 245 -21.32 0.48 -15.16
CA LYS A 245 -19.90 0.69 -15.39
C LYS A 245 -19.30 1.44 -14.22
N VAL A 246 -18.14 1.00 -13.76
CA VAL A 246 -17.52 1.54 -12.55
C VAL A 246 -16.18 2.19 -12.89
N LEU A 247 -16.08 3.46 -12.53
CA LEU A 247 -14.79 4.13 -12.44
C LEU A 247 -14.15 3.78 -11.10
N ASP A 248 -12.96 3.20 -11.15
CA ASP A 248 -12.12 2.91 -9.98
C ASP A 248 -10.72 3.48 -10.21
N MET A 249 -10.53 4.75 -9.89
CA MET A 249 -9.21 5.35 -9.90
C MET A 249 -8.61 5.26 -8.49
N GLY A 250 -7.42 4.69 -8.40
CA GLY A 250 -6.60 4.65 -7.20
C GLY A 250 -5.32 5.46 -7.36
N MET A 251 -5.11 6.44 -6.50
CA MET A 251 -3.94 7.30 -6.50
C MET A 251 -3.24 7.23 -5.13
N GLY A 252 -1.95 6.89 -5.12
CA GLY A 252 -1.17 6.90 -3.88
C GLY A 252 -1.01 8.32 -3.33
N HIS A 253 -1.63 8.61 -2.20
CA HIS A 253 -1.53 9.91 -1.53
C HIS A 253 -0.07 10.22 -1.17
N GLU A 254 0.61 9.24 -0.57
CA GLU A 254 2.02 9.29 -0.21
C GLU A 254 2.92 9.59 -1.41
N ARG A 255 2.67 8.89 -2.52
CA ARG A 255 3.45 9.05 -3.76
C ARG A 255 3.29 10.45 -4.36
N ASN A 256 2.07 10.99 -4.39
CA ASN A 256 1.81 12.34 -4.90
C ASN A 256 2.43 13.43 -4.03
N ALA A 257 2.36 13.30 -2.70
CA ALA A 257 3.03 14.22 -1.78
C ALA A 257 4.55 14.16 -1.92
N TRP A 258 5.12 12.95 -1.97
CA TRP A 258 6.55 12.72 -2.17
C TRP A 258 7.05 13.30 -3.49
N PHE A 259 6.36 12.98 -4.59
CA PHE A 259 6.68 13.50 -5.91
C PHE A 259 6.62 15.03 -5.95
N SER A 260 5.58 15.63 -5.38
CA SER A 260 5.40 17.07 -5.33
C SER A 260 6.57 17.77 -4.63
N GLN A 261 7.09 17.20 -3.54
CA GLN A 261 8.19 17.79 -2.78
C GLN A 261 9.58 17.37 -3.29
N GLY A 262 9.71 16.21 -3.92
CA GLY A 262 10.99 15.68 -4.40
C GLY A 262 11.98 15.33 -3.30
N LYS A 263 11.48 14.97 -2.09
CA LYS A 263 12.33 14.57 -0.96
C LYS A 263 12.96 13.21 -1.18
N SER A 264 13.90 12.85 -0.31
CA SER A 264 14.69 11.62 -0.38
C SER A 264 13.82 10.36 -0.31
N THR A 265 12.88 10.29 0.62
CA THR A 265 11.93 9.18 0.78
C THR A 265 10.51 9.71 0.94
N SER A 266 9.53 8.86 0.63
CA SER A 266 8.13 9.18 0.87
C SER A 266 7.81 9.32 2.37
N TYR A 267 8.53 8.62 3.24
CA TYR A 267 8.33 8.68 4.69
C TYR A 267 8.56 10.07 5.28
N GLU A 268 9.58 10.79 4.78
CA GLU A 268 9.88 12.16 5.20
C GLU A 268 8.83 13.19 4.75
N THR A 269 7.98 12.80 3.82
CA THR A 269 6.86 13.61 3.34
C THR A 269 5.56 13.24 4.03
N THR A 270 5.34 11.94 4.25
CA THR A 270 4.09 11.38 4.77
C THR A 270 3.92 11.66 6.27
N PHE A 271 4.99 11.52 7.05
CA PHE A 271 4.95 11.74 8.50
C PHE A 271 6.19 12.48 9.03
N PRO A 272 6.42 13.70 8.55
CA PRO A 272 7.64 14.47 8.84
C PRO A 272 7.87 14.68 10.33
N THR A 273 6.82 14.98 11.10
CA THR A 273 6.91 15.23 12.54
C THR A 273 7.32 14.00 13.33
N VAL A 274 6.95 12.81 12.87
CA VAL A 274 7.32 11.54 13.49
C VAL A 274 8.76 11.17 13.14
N VAL A 275 9.16 11.31 11.88
CA VAL A 275 10.54 11.05 11.45
C VAL A 275 11.51 11.97 12.17
N ASP A 276 11.21 13.27 12.27
CA ASP A 276 12.04 14.24 12.99
C ASP A 276 12.15 13.89 14.49
N PHE A 277 11.05 13.47 15.10
CA PHE A 277 11.03 13.02 16.49
C PHE A 277 11.91 11.78 16.67
N LEU A 278 11.74 10.76 15.84
CA LEU A 278 12.52 9.53 15.94
C LEU A 278 14.01 9.79 15.74
N LYS A 279 14.41 10.56 14.72
CA LYS A 279 15.81 10.94 14.50
C LYS A 279 16.43 11.60 15.73
N LYS A 280 15.69 12.51 16.40
CA LYS A 280 16.16 13.19 17.62
C LYS A 280 16.26 12.27 18.81
N GLN A 281 15.27 11.37 18.99
CA GLN A 281 15.17 10.49 20.16
C GLN A 281 16.18 9.34 20.09
N THR A 282 16.39 8.78 18.89
CA THR A 282 17.25 7.62 18.68
C THR A 282 18.71 7.99 18.45
N GLY A 283 18.99 9.21 18.05
CA GLY A 283 20.32 9.63 17.59
C GLY A 283 20.77 8.90 16.31
N ALA A 284 19.84 8.28 15.59
CA ALA A 284 20.13 7.52 14.37
C ALA A 284 20.90 8.39 13.36
N HIS A 285 22.05 7.89 12.96
CA HIS A 285 22.92 8.59 12.02
C HIS A 285 22.81 7.96 10.63
N VAL A 286 22.29 8.74 9.70
CA VAL A 286 22.16 8.33 8.29
C VAL A 286 23.21 9.04 7.48
N ASP A 287 24.07 8.29 6.79
CA ASP A 287 25.00 8.87 5.80
C ASP A 287 24.19 9.45 4.63
N GLN A 288 23.96 10.78 4.69
CA GLN A 288 23.17 11.48 3.69
C GLN A 288 23.79 11.41 2.29
N THR A 289 25.12 11.37 2.19
CA THR A 289 25.83 11.34 0.92
C THR A 289 25.62 9.98 0.23
N LEU A 290 25.75 8.89 0.98
CA LEU A 290 25.55 7.54 0.47
C LEU A 290 24.06 7.31 0.16
N MET A 291 23.15 7.76 1.01
CA MET A 291 21.72 7.66 0.77
C MET A 291 21.26 8.44 -0.46
N GLN A 292 21.79 9.62 -0.72
CA GLN A 292 21.48 10.39 -1.95
C GLN A 292 21.86 9.64 -3.22
N LYS A 293 22.96 8.87 -3.21
CA LYS A 293 23.37 8.02 -4.34
C LYS A 293 22.52 6.76 -4.46
N PHE A 294 22.07 6.20 -3.34
CA PHE A 294 21.32 4.97 -3.26
C PHE A 294 19.84 5.14 -3.66
N LEU A 295 19.17 6.15 -3.12
CA LEU A 295 17.70 6.30 -3.20
C LEU A 295 17.14 6.29 -4.64
N PRO A 296 17.78 6.84 -5.67
CA PRO A 296 17.31 6.70 -7.04
C PRO A 296 17.14 5.25 -7.50
N TYR A 297 17.94 4.33 -6.95
CA TYR A 297 17.94 2.91 -7.29
C TYR A 297 17.21 2.03 -6.27
N ALA A 298 16.68 2.62 -5.19
CA ALA A 298 16.01 1.88 -4.11
C ALA A 298 14.81 1.05 -4.61
N SER A 299 14.11 1.53 -5.65
CA SER A 299 13.00 0.80 -6.29
C SER A 299 13.39 -0.57 -6.86
N TYR A 300 14.67 -0.78 -7.17
CA TYR A 300 15.14 -2.07 -7.71
C TYR A 300 15.19 -3.17 -6.63
N LEU A 301 15.17 -2.79 -5.36
CA LEU A 301 15.22 -3.72 -4.23
C LEU A 301 13.83 -4.18 -3.76
N ASN A 302 12.81 -4.08 -4.61
CA ASN A 302 11.50 -4.65 -4.32
C ASN A 302 11.56 -6.18 -4.37
N VAL A 303 11.48 -6.83 -3.20
CA VAL A 303 11.64 -8.29 -3.06
C VAL A 303 10.57 -9.10 -3.80
N ASP A 304 9.41 -8.50 -4.07
CA ASP A 304 8.30 -9.15 -4.79
C ASP A 304 8.46 -9.12 -6.31
N GLU A 305 9.33 -8.26 -6.83
CA GLU A 305 9.54 -8.05 -8.27
C GLU A 305 10.85 -8.64 -8.79
N VAL A 306 11.75 -9.09 -7.90
CA VAL A 306 13.08 -9.58 -8.29
C VAL A 306 13.23 -11.07 -8.00
N GLU A 307 13.84 -11.79 -8.95
CA GLU A 307 14.11 -13.24 -8.81
C GLU A 307 15.26 -13.53 -7.83
N ASP A 308 16.33 -12.69 -7.86
CA ASP A 308 17.49 -12.80 -6.98
C ASP A 308 17.80 -11.45 -6.32
N ILE A 309 17.26 -11.28 -5.12
CA ILE A 309 17.45 -10.06 -4.34
C ILE A 309 18.93 -9.84 -3.95
N ASN A 310 19.70 -10.91 -3.73
CA ASN A 310 21.12 -10.78 -3.38
C ASN A 310 21.96 -10.29 -4.57
N GLN A 311 21.63 -10.74 -5.79
CA GLN A 311 22.25 -10.21 -6.99
C GLN A 311 21.86 -8.74 -7.21
N THR A 312 20.58 -8.41 -6.97
CA THR A 312 20.10 -7.02 -7.09
C THR A 312 20.83 -6.08 -6.11
N TRP A 313 21.08 -6.50 -4.86
CA TRP A 313 21.89 -5.73 -3.92
C TRP A 313 23.31 -5.48 -4.44
N LYS A 314 23.95 -6.47 -5.06
CA LYS A 314 25.29 -6.30 -5.69
C LYS A 314 25.25 -5.30 -6.83
N ASP A 315 24.24 -5.38 -7.68
CA ASP A 315 24.08 -4.49 -8.83
C ASP A 315 23.82 -3.05 -8.40
N VAL A 316 23.00 -2.84 -7.37
CA VAL A 316 22.74 -1.51 -6.79
C VAL A 316 24.00 -0.97 -6.10
N ALA A 317 24.70 -1.77 -5.30
CA ALA A 317 25.95 -1.37 -4.64
C ALA A 317 27.01 -0.94 -5.65
N ALA A 318 27.14 -1.71 -6.76
CA ALA A 318 28.06 -1.35 -7.86
C ALA A 318 27.68 0.00 -8.52
N LYS A 319 26.37 0.28 -8.72
CA LYS A 319 25.90 1.57 -9.24
C LYS A 319 26.20 2.74 -8.30
N VAL A 320 26.11 2.49 -7.00
CA VAL A 320 26.36 3.49 -5.94
C VAL A 320 27.86 3.68 -5.71
N GLY A 321 28.68 2.67 -6.04
CA GLY A 321 30.15 2.71 -5.95
C GLY A 321 30.68 2.32 -4.56
N VAL A 322 29.99 1.41 -3.86
CA VAL A 322 30.36 0.90 -2.53
C VAL A 322 30.23 -0.63 -2.47
N SER A 323 30.73 -1.26 -1.39
CA SER A 323 30.48 -2.68 -1.14
C SER A 323 29.01 -2.92 -0.72
N VAL A 324 28.52 -4.15 -0.94
CA VAL A 324 27.17 -4.55 -0.50
C VAL A 324 27.04 -4.43 1.01
N GLU A 325 28.06 -4.78 1.76
CA GLU A 325 28.07 -4.73 3.21
C GLU A 325 27.96 -3.29 3.72
N GLU A 326 28.72 -2.36 3.14
CA GLU A 326 28.66 -0.94 3.45
C GLU A 326 27.30 -0.35 3.13
N LEU A 327 26.73 -0.67 1.95
CA LEU A 327 25.40 -0.20 1.57
C LEU A 327 24.32 -0.73 2.52
N ARG A 328 24.30 -2.02 2.81
CA ARG A 328 23.35 -2.64 3.75
C ARG A 328 23.44 -2.04 5.14
N LYS A 329 24.65 -1.81 5.65
CA LYS A 329 24.86 -1.17 6.95
C LYS A 329 24.30 0.26 6.98
N CYS A 330 24.53 1.05 5.94
CA CYS A 330 23.98 2.41 5.83
C CYS A 330 22.46 2.40 5.78
N VAL A 331 21.87 1.48 4.99
CA VAL A 331 20.40 1.42 4.79
C VAL A 331 19.69 0.87 6.03
N SER A 332 20.28 -0.08 6.76
CA SER A 332 19.60 -0.82 7.84
C SER A 332 19.08 0.08 8.97
N GLU A 333 19.85 1.06 9.40
CA GLU A 333 19.47 1.96 10.50
C GLU A 333 18.31 2.90 10.10
N SER A 334 18.40 3.48 8.90
CA SER A 334 17.30 4.29 8.36
C SER A 334 16.05 3.46 8.06
N ALA A 335 16.22 2.24 7.56
CA ALA A 335 15.12 1.31 7.31
C ALA A 335 14.39 0.95 8.61
N ALA A 336 15.11 0.69 9.70
CA ALA A 336 14.51 0.43 11.00
C ALA A 336 13.69 1.63 11.50
N LEU A 337 14.25 2.84 11.40
CA LEU A 337 13.57 4.07 11.81
C LEU A 337 12.27 4.29 11.03
N TYR A 338 12.33 4.16 9.71
CA TYR A 338 11.15 4.33 8.85
C TYR A 338 10.12 3.22 9.04
N SER A 339 10.56 1.96 9.29
CA SER A 339 9.65 0.87 9.61
C SER A 339 8.89 1.11 10.91
N ILE A 340 9.56 1.59 11.97
CA ILE A 340 8.89 1.93 13.22
C ILE A 340 7.85 3.04 13.01
N ALA A 341 8.20 4.09 12.27
CA ALA A 341 7.27 5.17 11.95
C ALA A 341 6.06 4.68 11.15
N GLU A 342 6.30 3.84 10.15
CA GLU A 342 5.26 3.31 9.28
C GLU A 342 4.33 2.33 10.02
N HIS A 343 4.89 1.35 10.73
CA HIS A 343 4.11 0.36 11.48
C HIS A 343 3.26 1.00 12.57
N SER A 344 3.77 2.04 13.25
CA SER A 344 2.98 2.77 14.25
C SER A 344 1.79 3.51 13.62
N ARG A 345 1.91 4.03 12.38
CA ARG A 345 0.79 4.62 11.65
C ARG A 345 -0.23 3.56 11.23
N ALA A 346 0.23 2.43 10.71
CA ALA A 346 -0.63 1.30 10.33
C ALA A 346 -1.46 0.81 11.53
N LEU A 347 -0.81 0.63 12.67
CA LEU A 347 -1.47 0.24 13.91
C LEU A 347 -2.47 1.31 14.39
N LEU A 348 -2.11 2.60 14.30
CA LEU A 348 -3.03 3.67 14.69
C LEU A 348 -4.35 3.60 13.90
N PHE A 349 -4.30 3.47 12.56
CA PHE A 349 -5.51 3.34 11.74
C PHE A 349 -6.31 2.08 12.11
N ALA A 350 -5.65 0.93 12.12
CA ALA A 350 -6.34 -0.33 12.37
C ALA A 350 -6.99 -0.39 13.76
N LEU A 351 -6.27 0.05 14.80
CA LEU A 351 -6.78 0.00 16.18
C LEU A 351 -7.85 1.06 16.45
N ALA A 352 -7.72 2.25 15.83
CA ALA A 352 -8.74 3.29 15.91
C ALA A 352 -10.07 2.86 15.26
N ASP A 353 -10.00 2.00 14.25
CA ASP A 353 -11.15 1.43 13.54
C ASP A 353 -11.64 0.10 14.15
N GLY A 354 -11.16 -0.25 15.35
CA GLY A 354 -11.58 -1.43 16.11
C GLY A 354 -10.94 -2.74 15.69
N GLY A 355 -9.85 -2.70 14.90
CA GLY A 355 -8.99 -3.87 14.69
C GLY A 355 -8.30 -4.28 15.97
N MET A 356 -8.17 -5.61 16.21
CA MET A 356 -7.56 -6.12 17.43
C MET A 356 -6.42 -7.08 17.11
N PRO A 357 -5.21 -6.90 17.68
CA PRO A 357 -4.14 -7.87 17.53
C PRO A 357 -4.55 -9.23 18.10
N SER A 358 -4.40 -10.28 17.32
CA SER A 358 -4.79 -11.64 17.67
C SER A 358 -3.76 -12.67 17.19
N ASN A 359 -4.06 -13.97 17.34
CA ASN A 359 -3.22 -15.05 16.84
C ASN A 359 -3.66 -15.57 15.46
N VAL A 360 -4.75 -15.04 14.92
CA VAL A 360 -5.35 -15.52 13.66
C VAL A 360 -5.83 -14.35 12.79
N GLY A 361 -5.97 -14.60 11.50
CA GLY A 361 -6.51 -13.64 10.53
C GLY A 361 -5.76 -12.32 10.48
N GLY A 362 -6.46 -11.25 10.12
CA GLY A 362 -5.86 -9.90 10.04
C GLY A 362 -5.27 -9.38 11.34
N GLY A 363 -5.85 -9.77 12.50
CA GLY A 363 -5.31 -9.41 13.80
C GLY A 363 -3.91 -9.96 14.06
N TYR A 364 -3.56 -11.09 13.44
CA TYR A 364 -2.19 -11.61 13.47
C TYR A 364 -1.22 -10.65 12.77
N ASN A 365 -1.58 -10.14 11.62
CA ASN A 365 -0.75 -9.17 10.89
C ASN A 365 -0.53 -7.89 11.70
N LEU A 366 -1.53 -7.39 12.41
CA LEU A 366 -1.37 -6.26 13.33
C LEU A 366 -0.35 -6.58 14.44
N ARG A 367 -0.39 -7.79 14.98
CA ARG A 367 0.59 -8.26 15.98
C ARG A 367 1.99 -8.37 15.39
N VAL A 368 2.13 -8.81 14.13
CA VAL A 368 3.42 -8.84 13.41
C VAL A 368 4.02 -7.44 13.32
N LEU A 369 3.25 -6.44 12.87
CA LEU A 369 3.73 -5.05 12.77
C LEU A 369 4.21 -4.52 14.12
N TYR A 370 3.40 -4.75 15.17
CA TYR A 370 3.75 -4.27 16.52
C TYR A 370 5.04 -4.90 17.04
N ARG A 371 5.15 -6.23 16.95
CA ARG A 371 6.33 -6.97 17.42
C ARG A 371 7.57 -6.64 16.60
N ARG A 372 7.44 -6.44 15.29
CA ARG A 372 8.54 -6.00 14.44
C ARG A 372 9.05 -4.62 14.84
N ALA A 373 8.16 -3.67 15.09
CA ALA A 373 8.55 -2.35 15.58
C ALA A 373 9.31 -2.42 16.92
N LEU A 374 8.81 -3.19 17.89
CA LEU A 374 9.49 -3.38 19.17
C LEU A 374 10.84 -4.10 19.02
N SER A 375 10.92 -5.13 18.17
CA SER A 375 12.18 -5.85 17.89
C SER A 375 13.23 -4.94 17.26
N LEU A 376 12.84 -4.04 16.35
CA LEU A 376 13.76 -3.06 15.78
C LEU A 376 14.26 -2.06 16.84
N MET A 377 13.38 -1.61 17.74
CA MET A 377 13.77 -0.75 18.87
C MET A 377 14.77 -1.47 19.80
N ASP A 378 14.52 -2.74 20.14
CA ASP A 378 15.41 -3.56 20.96
C ASP A 378 16.78 -3.76 20.28
N THR A 379 16.79 -4.11 19.00
CA THR A 379 18.00 -4.37 18.22
C THR A 379 18.91 -3.15 18.17
N HIS A 380 18.33 -1.98 17.98
CA HIS A 380 19.06 -0.71 17.92
C HIS A 380 19.23 -0.04 19.30
N LYS A 381 18.67 -0.62 20.38
CA LYS A 381 18.66 -0.06 21.73
C LYS A 381 18.04 1.34 21.79
N TRP A 382 16.98 1.55 21.04
CA TRP A 382 16.24 2.80 20.99
C TRP A 382 15.13 2.82 22.02
N GLU A 383 15.21 3.73 22.97
CA GLU A 383 14.21 3.91 24.03
C GLU A 383 13.12 4.87 23.54
N VAL A 384 12.13 4.34 22.82
CA VAL A 384 11.00 5.10 22.30
C VAL A 384 9.69 4.38 22.63
N GLU A 385 8.66 5.16 22.96
CA GLU A 385 7.34 4.62 23.29
C GLU A 385 6.38 4.69 22.10
N MET A 386 5.77 3.54 21.74
CA MET A 386 4.82 3.43 20.63
C MET A 386 3.62 4.38 20.81
N ASN A 387 3.13 4.57 22.04
CA ASN A 387 2.05 5.50 22.36
C ASN A 387 2.41 6.94 21.99
N THR A 388 3.66 7.35 22.21
CA THR A 388 4.15 8.68 21.84
C THR A 388 4.19 8.85 20.32
N ILE A 389 4.61 7.80 19.60
CA ILE A 389 4.66 7.83 18.13
C ILE A 389 3.25 7.89 17.56
N ALA A 390 2.32 7.05 18.05
CA ALA A 390 0.92 7.04 17.64
C ALA A 390 0.25 8.40 17.86
N LYS A 391 0.47 9.02 19.03
CA LYS A 391 -0.03 10.36 19.30
C LYS A 391 0.46 11.40 18.29
N ARG A 392 1.76 11.37 17.93
CA ARG A 392 2.32 12.32 16.95
C ARG A 392 1.74 12.13 15.55
N HIS A 393 1.49 10.89 15.14
CA HIS A 393 0.75 10.62 13.91
C HIS A 393 -0.65 11.20 13.94
N ALA A 394 -1.40 10.94 15.02
CA ALA A 394 -2.77 11.43 15.17
C ALA A 394 -2.83 12.97 15.19
N GLU A 395 -1.88 13.64 15.87
CA GLU A 395 -1.76 15.10 15.89
C GLU A 395 -1.50 15.67 14.49
N TYR A 396 -0.64 15.03 13.70
CA TYR A 396 -0.34 15.47 12.33
C TYR A 396 -1.52 15.24 11.37
N LEU A 397 -2.20 14.10 11.51
CA LEU A 397 -3.30 13.68 10.63
C LEU A 397 -4.67 14.25 11.00
N LYS A 398 -4.84 14.91 12.15
CA LYS A 398 -6.13 15.41 12.65
C LYS A 398 -6.89 16.32 11.70
N HIS A 399 -6.21 16.92 10.72
CA HIS A 399 -6.82 17.81 9.72
C HIS A 399 -7.48 17.06 8.56
N ILE A 400 -7.22 15.75 8.44
CA ILE A 400 -7.84 14.86 7.44
C ILE A 400 -8.63 13.77 8.16
N PHE A 401 -8.09 13.23 9.25
CA PHE A 401 -8.61 12.08 10.01
C PHE A 401 -8.73 12.42 11.51
N PRO A 402 -9.67 13.30 11.90
CA PRO A 402 -9.80 13.75 13.30
C PRO A 402 -10.16 12.62 14.28
N GLU A 403 -10.80 11.56 13.81
CA GLU A 403 -11.17 10.38 14.60
C GLU A 403 -9.96 9.63 15.16
N LEU A 404 -8.82 9.64 14.46
CA LEU A 404 -7.59 9.03 14.97
C LEU A 404 -7.14 9.67 16.29
N TYR A 405 -7.31 10.98 16.41
CA TYR A 405 -6.98 11.69 17.65
C TYR A 405 -8.02 11.45 18.75
N ARG A 406 -9.31 11.36 18.39
CA ARG A 406 -10.39 11.06 19.34
C ARG A 406 -10.26 9.68 19.97
N ASN A 407 -9.80 8.68 19.19
CA ASN A 407 -9.69 7.29 19.61
C ASN A 407 -8.32 6.93 20.25
N LEU A 408 -7.43 7.91 20.46
CA LEU A 408 -6.07 7.66 20.97
C LEU A 408 -6.02 6.91 22.31
N GLU A 409 -6.92 7.18 23.23
CA GLU A 409 -6.94 6.51 24.53
C GLU A 409 -7.16 5.01 24.39
N GLN A 410 -8.08 4.61 23.53
CA GLN A 410 -8.33 3.20 23.22
C GLN A 410 -7.11 2.57 22.54
N VAL A 411 -6.51 3.24 21.57
CA VAL A 411 -5.31 2.77 20.89
C VAL A 411 -4.18 2.55 21.87
N HIS A 412 -3.93 3.48 22.78
CA HIS A 412 -2.88 3.37 23.81
C HIS A 412 -3.10 2.15 24.71
N ARG A 413 -4.34 1.91 25.20
CA ARG A 413 -4.66 0.74 26.02
C ARG A 413 -4.34 -0.57 25.30
N ILE A 414 -4.65 -0.67 24.01
CA ILE A 414 -4.38 -1.88 23.23
C ILE A 414 -2.86 -2.07 23.04
N LEU A 415 -2.13 -1.00 22.71
CA LEU A 415 -0.68 -1.04 22.56
C LEU A 415 0.03 -1.44 23.87
N ASP A 416 -0.43 -0.94 25.02
CA ASP A 416 0.11 -1.29 26.34
C ASP A 416 -0.09 -2.78 26.67
N VAL A 417 -1.27 -3.33 26.37
CA VAL A 417 -1.56 -4.76 26.55
C VAL A 417 -0.65 -5.62 25.66
N GLU A 418 -0.48 -5.25 24.39
CA GLU A 418 0.39 -6.00 23.48
C GLU A 418 1.88 -5.85 23.85
N LYS A 419 2.31 -4.69 24.38
CA LYS A 419 3.66 -4.49 24.93
C LYS A 419 3.93 -5.45 26.09
N ALA A 420 3.01 -5.55 27.05
CA ALA A 420 3.14 -6.47 28.17
C ALA A 420 3.23 -7.94 27.71
N LYS A 421 2.46 -8.35 26.69
CA LYS A 421 2.55 -9.70 26.11
C LYS A 421 3.90 -9.92 25.40
N TYR A 422 4.42 -8.92 24.69
CA TYR A 422 5.73 -9.00 24.04
C TYR A 422 6.84 -9.19 25.06
N GLU A 423 6.88 -8.39 26.13
CA GLU A 423 7.88 -8.47 27.20
C GLU A 423 7.82 -9.83 27.94
N ALA A 424 6.62 -10.34 28.23
CA ALA A 424 6.45 -11.66 28.82
C ALA A 424 6.97 -12.78 27.90
N SER A 425 6.77 -12.66 26.60
CA SER A 425 7.30 -13.61 25.60
C SER A 425 8.82 -13.55 25.56
N LYS A 426 9.41 -12.36 25.58
CA LYS A 426 10.86 -12.12 25.50
C LYS A 426 11.64 -12.83 26.60
N GLN A 427 11.11 -12.88 27.83
CA GLN A 427 11.74 -13.60 28.93
C GLN A 427 11.78 -15.12 28.71
N LYS A 428 10.71 -15.71 28.14
CA LYS A 428 10.68 -17.14 27.82
C LYS A 428 11.60 -17.48 26.63
N THR A 429 11.76 -16.55 25.71
CA THR A 429 12.53 -16.68 24.48
C THR A 429 14.02 -16.93 24.74
N LYS A 430 14.62 -16.32 25.74
CA LYS A 430 16.06 -16.48 26.06
C LYS A 430 16.46 -17.94 26.24
N SER A 431 15.63 -18.73 26.96
CA SER A 431 15.92 -20.16 27.18
C SER A 431 15.77 -21.01 25.92
N ILE A 432 14.87 -20.63 25.01
CA ILE A 432 14.63 -21.29 23.73
C ILE A 432 15.80 -21.00 22.78
N ILE A 433 16.20 -19.72 22.66
CA ILE A 433 17.34 -19.31 21.86
C ILE A 433 18.62 -20.05 22.28
N ALA A 434 18.91 -20.13 23.59
CA ALA A 434 20.09 -20.82 24.09
C ALA A 434 20.14 -22.31 23.69
N LYS A 435 18.99 -23.00 23.63
CA LYS A 435 18.90 -24.38 23.15
C LYS A 435 19.12 -24.47 21.64
N MET A 436 18.53 -23.55 20.88
CA MET A 436 18.56 -23.57 19.43
C MET A 436 19.88 -23.15 18.81
N LEU A 437 20.67 -22.35 19.52
CA LEU A 437 22.02 -22.01 19.08
C LEU A 437 22.94 -23.23 18.95
N ASN A 438 22.54 -24.40 19.47
CA ASN A 438 23.25 -25.67 19.30
C ASN A 438 22.79 -26.49 18.07
N GLU A 439 21.80 -26.02 17.33
CA GLU A 439 21.22 -26.71 16.17
C GLU A 439 21.40 -25.86 14.90
N ASP A 440 21.25 -26.50 13.73
CA ASP A 440 21.17 -25.76 12.47
C ASP A 440 19.80 -25.08 12.36
N VAL A 441 19.82 -23.77 12.12
CA VAL A 441 18.60 -22.95 12.02
C VAL A 441 18.31 -22.73 10.53
N THR A 442 17.29 -23.44 10.01
CA THR A 442 16.79 -23.28 8.65
C THR A 442 15.73 -22.18 8.57
N ASP A 443 15.41 -21.74 7.35
CA ASP A 443 14.34 -20.76 7.11
C ASP A 443 13.00 -21.23 7.65
N GLU A 444 12.62 -22.50 7.44
CA GLU A 444 11.39 -23.09 7.95
C GLU A 444 11.36 -23.06 9.48
N LYS A 445 12.48 -23.30 10.11
CA LYS A 445 12.60 -23.28 11.56
C LYS A 445 12.46 -21.86 12.11
N LEU A 446 12.99 -20.85 11.40
CA LEU A 446 12.76 -19.44 11.75
C LEU A 446 11.27 -19.08 11.66
N LEU A 447 10.58 -19.50 10.60
CA LEU A 447 9.14 -19.28 10.44
C LEU A 447 8.34 -19.94 11.59
N ILE A 448 8.60 -21.20 11.90
CA ILE A 448 7.93 -21.93 12.99
C ILE A 448 8.17 -21.25 14.34
N LEU A 449 9.39 -20.80 14.60
CA LEU A 449 9.73 -20.09 15.85
C LEU A 449 9.01 -18.77 15.99
N TYR A 450 8.95 -18.02 14.91
CA TYR A 450 8.23 -16.76 14.89
C TYR A 450 6.73 -17.01 15.10
N ASP A 451 6.15 -17.93 14.34
CA ASP A 451 4.73 -18.24 14.37
C ASP A 451 4.27 -18.82 15.72
N SER A 452 4.95 -19.87 16.20
CA SER A 452 4.53 -20.61 17.39
C SER A 452 5.02 -20.00 18.71
N GLN A 453 6.18 -19.32 18.72
CA GLN A 453 6.83 -18.81 19.92
C GLN A 453 6.91 -17.27 19.93
N GLY A 454 6.64 -16.61 18.82
CA GLY A 454 6.77 -15.17 18.67
C GLY A 454 8.20 -14.64 18.76
N ILE A 455 9.20 -15.48 18.40
CA ILE A 455 10.61 -15.12 18.42
C ILE A 455 10.96 -14.41 17.13
N ALA A 456 11.27 -13.12 17.20
CA ALA A 456 11.69 -12.34 16.05
C ALA A 456 13.01 -12.88 15.48
N PRO A 457 13.13 -13.07 14.15
CA PRO A 457 14.33 -13.63 13.53
C PRO A 457 15.55 -12.72 13.72
N GLU A 458 15.36 -11.41 13.78
CA GLU A 458 16.43 -10.44 14.05
C GLU A 458 17.02 -10.62 15.46
N LEU A 459 16.16 -10.89 16.46
CA LEU A 459 16.61 -11.17 17.83
C LEU A 459 17.43 -12.46 17.88
N LEU A 460 16.99 -13.50 17.17
CA LEU A 460 17.73 -14.77 17.09
C LEU A 460 19.08 -14.58 16.39
N ALA A 461 19.13 -13.82 15.31
CA ALA A 461 20.37 -13.51 14.59
C ALA A 461 21.35 -12.70 15.47
N GLN A 462 20.85 -11.75 16.26
CA GLN A 462 21.65 -10.96 17.21
C GLN A 462 22.24 -11.82 18.32
N GLU A 463 21.46 -12.67 18.95
CA GLU A 463 21.91 -13.57 20.01
C GLU A 463 22.91 -14.62 19.47
N ALA A 464 22.68 -15.12 18.25
CA ALA A 464 23.61 -16.00 17.56
C ALA A 464 24.97 -15.32 17.31
N ALA A 465 24.95 -14.07 16.85
CA ALA A 465 26.15 -13.28 16.62
C ALA A 465 26.95 -13.05 17.91
N ALA A 466 26.29 -12.85 19.04
CA ALA A 466 26.93 -12.70 20.36
C ALA A 466 27.73 -13.94 20.80
N VAL A 467 27.39 -15.13 20.27
CA VAL A 467 28.11 -16.40 20.53
C VAL A 467 28.94 -16.87 19.33
N GLY A 468 29.19 -15.98 18.35
CA GLY A 468 30.04 -16.26 17.19
C GLY A 468 29.37 -17.11 16.09
N LYS A 469 28.05 -17.28 16.12
CA LYS A 469 27.27 -17.96 15.07
C LYS A 469 26.60 -16.96 14.14
N LYS A 470 26.48 -17.35 12.87
CA LYS A 470 25.79 -16.52 11.87
C LYS A 470 24.46 -17.19 11.50
N ILE A 471 23.34 -16.48 11.73
CA ILE A 471 22.03 -16.83 11.22
C ILE A 471 21.65 -15.77 10.17
N THR A 472 21.25 -16.23 8.99
CA THR A 472 20.79 -15.36 7.91
C THR A 472 19.26 -15.33 7.95
N VAL A 473 18.67 -14.14 8.09
CA VAL A 473 17.22 -13.94 7.98
C VAL A 473 16.87 -13.77 6.51
N PRO A 474 15.90 -14.52 5.98
CA PRO A 474 15.43 -14.32 4.59
C PRO A 474 14.91 -12.90 4.37
N GLU A 475 15.23 -12.30 3.25
CA GLU A 475 14.80 -10.93 2.88
C GLU A 475 13.27 -10.78 2.77
N ASN A 476 12.54 -11.87 2.49
CA ASN A 476 11.08 -11.92 2.39
C ASN A 476 10.43 -12.63 3.59
N PHE A 477 11.05 -12.58 4.75
CA PHE A 477 10.62 -13.35 5.94
C PHE A 477 9.18 -13.02 6.34
N TYR A 478 8.87 -11.74 6.51
CA TYR A 478 7.55 -11.31 6.98
C TYR A 478 6.45 -11.49 5.94
N ALA A 479 6.77 -11.34 4.65
CA ALA A 479 5.86 -11.68 3.56
C ALA A 479 5.50 -13.17 3.58
N ARG A 480 6.48 -14.07 3.82
CA ARG A 480 6.25 -15.51 3.99
C ARG A 480 5.39 -15.84 5.20
N VAL A 481 5.60 -15.15 6.32
CA VAL A 481 4.76 -15.28 7.52
C VAL A 481 3.30 -14.90 7.21
N SER A 482 3.10 -13.78 6.56
CA SER A 482 1.76 -13.32 6.16
C SER A 482 1.06 -14.31 5.24
N ALA A 483 1.76 -14.81 4.22
CA ALA A 483 1.23 -15.79 3.27
C ALA A 483 0.83 -17.14 3.91
N LEU A 484 1.53 -17.58 4.96
CA LEU A 484 1.15 -18.79 5.71
C LEU A 484 -0.22 -18.63 6.37
N HIS A 485 -0.52 -17.46 6.93
CA HIS A 485 -1.80 -17.19 7.59
C HIS A 485 -2.94 -16.99 6.60
N GLU A 486 -2.69 -16.37 5.45
CA GLU A 486 -3.68 -16.26 4.37
C GLU A 486 -4.05 -17.63 3.79
N LYS A 487 -3.06 -18.50 3.57
CA LYS A 487 -3.31 -19.87 3.08
C LYS A 487 -4.11 -20.70 4.07
N ASN A 488 -3.77 -20.65 5.36
CA ASN A 488 -4.50 -21.34 6.41
C ASN A 488 -5.95 -20.85 6.51
N ARG A 489 -6.20 -19.57 6.26
CA ARG A 489 -7.56 -19.00 6.21
C ARG A 489 -8.38 -19.58 5.07
N GLN A 490 -7.80 -19.73 3.87
CA GLN A 490 -8.47 -20.35 2.72
C GLN A 490 -8.80 -21.82 2.97
N GLU A 491 -7.91 -22.56 3.64
CA GLU A 491 -8.16 -23.97 4.03
C GLU A 491 -9.27 -24.08 5.10
N HIS A 492 -9.40 -23.11 6.01
CA HIS A 492 -10.48 -23.05 7.00
C HIS A 492 -11.81 -22.53 6.42
N ALA A 493 -11.79 -21.63 5.46
CA ALA A 493 -12.98 -21.12 4.77
C ALA A 493 -13.67 -22.22 3.91
N THR A 494 -12.97 -23.27 3.57
CA THR A 494 -13.55 -24.44 2.87
C THR A 494 -14.30 -25.40 3.79
N LYS A 495 -14.24 -25.26 5.12
CA LYS A 495 -15.21 -25.93 6.00
C LYS A 495 -16.56 -25.25 5.78
N LYS A 496 -17.49 -25.95 5.13
CA LYS A 496 -18.90 -25.55 5.06
C LYS A 496 -19.35 -25.26 6.50
N GLU A 497 -19.59 -24.00 6.81
CA GLU A 497 -20.39 -23.65 7.98
C GLU A 497 -21.73 -24.36 7.80
N GLU A 498 -22.17 -25.09 8.81
CA GLU A 498 -23.54 -25.61 8.84
C GLU A 498 -24.45 -24.38 8.75
N LYS A 499 -25.15 -24.24 7.64
CA LYS A 499 -26.14 -23.17 7.49
C LYS A 499 -27.14 -23.33 8.60
N LEU A 500 -27.16 -22.36 9.52
CA LEU A 500 -28.21 -22.28 10.51
C LEU A 500 -29.56 -22.22 9.78
N PRO A 501 -30.60 -22.92 10.27
CA PRO A 501 -31.94 -22.83 9.70
C PRO A 501 -32.52 -21.45 10.03
N LEU A 502 -32.37 -20.52 9.10
CA LEU A 502 -32.86 -19.14 9.25
C LEU A 502 -34.20 -18.92 8.53
N ASP A 503 -34.84 -19.98 8.08
CA ASP A 503 -36.13 -19.91 7.38
C ASP A 503 -37.19 -19.22 8.24
N GLY A 504 -37.72 -18.10 7.74
CA GLY A 504 -38.73 -17.29 8.43
C GLY A 504 -38.19 -16.22 9.37
N ILE A 505 -36.87 -16.05 9.47
CA ILE A 505 -36.25 -14.90 10.15
C ILE A 505 -36.04 -13.80 9.08
N PRO A 506 -36.52 -12.56 9.30
CA PRO A 506 -36.26 -11.48 8.36
C PRO A 506 -34.78 -11.15 8.30
N ASP A 507 -34.33 -10.74 7.12
CA ASP A 507 -32.96 -10.24 6.93
C ASP A 507 -32.71 -9.02 7.82
N THR A 508 -31.47 -8.89 8.31
CA THR A 508 -31.04 -7.72 9.06
C THR A 508 -30.69 -6.57 8.11
N GLU A 509 -31.02 -5.35 8.49
CA GLU A 509 -30.62 -4.16 7.74
C GLU A 509 -29.12 -3.88 7.96
N ALA A 510 -28.38 -3.70 6.88
CA ALA A 510 -26.95 -3.41 6.91
C ALA A 510 -26.71 -1.90 7.18
N LEU A 511 -26.93 -1.44 8.40
CA LEU A 511 -26.91 -0.02 8.79
C LEU A 511 -25.54 0.66 8.55
N TYR A 512 -24.45 -0.07 8.53
CA TYR A 512 -23.12 0.46 8.24
C TYR A 512 -22.96 1.02 6.82
N PHE A 513 -23.88 0.76 5.90
CA PHE A 513 -23.92 1.44 4.60
C PHE A 513 -24.56 2.83 4.65
N GLY A 514 -25.43 3.08 5.65
CA GLY A 514 -26.01 4.40 5.87
C GLY A 514 -25.10 5.31 6.70
N ASP A 515 -24.48 4.75 7.74
CA ASP A 515 -23.49 5.43 8.60
C ASP A 515 -22.34 4.48 8.93
N TYR A 516 -21.38 4.40 8.05
CA TYR A 516 -20.21 3.50 8.14
C TYR A 516 -19.21 3.90 9.22
N LEU A 517 -19.31 5.09 9.80
CA LEU A 517 -18.55 5.52 10.96
C LEU A 517 -19.22 5.15 12.28
N LEU A 518 -20.48 4.74 12.26
CA LEU A 518 -21.21 4.32 13.44
C LEU A 518 -20.68 2.97 13.94
N ILE A 519 -19.96 2.99 15.06
CA ILE A 519 -19.42 1.78 15.71
C ILE A 519 -20.41 1.22 16.72
N GLU A 520 -21.29 2.06 17.25
CA GLU A 520 -22.33 1.72 18.23
C GLU A 520 -23.71 1.94 17.61
N ASN A 521 -24.56 0.95 17.69
CA ASN A 521 -25.96 1.05 17.34
C ASN A 521 -26.81 0.58 18.51
N GLU A 522 -27.89 1.28 18.78
CA GLU A 522 -28.93 0.87 19.72
C GLU A 522 -29.73 -0.29 19.09
N GLY A 523 -29.16 -1.49 19.08
CA GLY A 523 -29.78 -2.70 18.56
C GLY A 523 -30.17 -3.67 19.62
#